data_c7a1f0ab3c0e679298d68e1874e34a2a
#
_entry.id   c7a1f0ab3c0e679298d68e1874e34a2a
#
_cell.length_a   1.000
_cell.length_b   1.000
_cell.length_c   1.000
_cell.angle_alpha   90.00
_cell.angle_beta   90.00
_cell.angle_gamma   90.00
#
_symmetry.space_group_name_H-M   'P 1'
#
loop_
_entity.id
_entity.type
_entity.pdbx_description
1 polymer ?
#
loop_
_entity_poly.entity_id
_entity_poly.type
_entity_poly.pdbx_seq_one_letter_code
_entity_poly.pdbx_strand_id
1 'polypeptide(L)'
;MCDMLQSVREELMNLEANGDENKDSSDEATFENLPVEIILTICSYLDPYFLRNTLSKVCRRFADILADDHLWKHWVHSKIKGCFPALLDLKLLDEDQLNWEDVCIDMDVERRKWSDVKESMRHIVVKDVHFASVDTVLLVNNGELCISGGRDRGMALWNVPDITPQDQSDNAPTLSEAKPKHIKHDAHAGWVWDLAPDCIDSATKVFSASWDNTVKVWDLETGFECIETFKCGMSALSVVSTDNLVMAGLYSKKILSFDLRVGPNPINAYKPHRGPVLALHTYKGMVASVSEDKTLAVWDKVAGKLLTNDVKIPTDKAYPVCISWSPTALYVGDSKGSLHLMHPEDQIYIKSHEIWPEPPIIKPSSKITSCYQSPGNLIVCSDRGEIKFFYNCYPPQEYATVKASTFDVTQMRYLNGVMVIGRCDSALEFWIPNEKY
;
A
#
# COMPACT_ATOMS: atom_id res chain seq x y z
N MET A 1 -9.96 -4.77 -30.17
CA MET A 1 -10.40 -3.35 -30.22
C MET A 1 -10.71 -2.90 -31.65
N CYS A 2 -9.84 -3.11 -32.65
CA CYS A 2 -10.14 -2.80 -34.05
C CYS A 2 -11.37 -3.57 -34.61
N ASP A 3 -11.45 -4.89 -34.36
CA ASP A 3 -12.54 -5.73 -34.88
C ASP A 3 -13.90 -5.40 -34.26
N MET A 4 -13.90 -4.91 -33.00
CA MET A 4 -15.11 -4.56 -32.27
C MET A 4 -15.67 -3.21 -32.71
N LEU A 5 -14.78 -2.24 -33.00
CA LEU A 5 -15.18 -0.96 -33.61
C LEU A 5 -15.68 -1.13 -35.03
N GLN A 6 -15.20 -2.17 -35.75
CA GLN A 6 -15.66 -2.51 -37.07
C GLN A 6 -17.03 -3.14 -37.06
N SER A 7 -17.32 -4.02 -36.08
CA SER A 7 -18.66 -4.62 -35.88
C SER A 7 -19.71 -3.56 -35.50
N VAL A 8 -19.40 -2.63 -34.61
CA VAL A 8 -20.31 -1.53 -34.24
C VAL A 8 -20.55 -0.61 -35.44
N ARG A 9 -19.52 -0.37 -36.26
CA ARG A 9 -19.64 0.45 -37.47
C ARG A 9 -20.50 -0.23 -38.53
N GLU A 10 -20.42 -1.56 -38.67
CA GLU A 10 -21.25 -2.34 -39.58
C GLU A 10 -22.71 -2.40 -39.12
N GLU A 11 -22.98 -2.50 -37.83
CA GLU A 11 -24.34 -2.40 -37.27
C GLU A 11 -24.95 -1.01 -37.48
N LEU A 12 -24.21 0.06 -37.29
CA LEU A 12 -24.65 1.42 -37.57
C LEU A 12 -24.93 1.66 -39.04
N MET A 13 -24.08 1.15 -39.94
CA MET A 13 -24.33 1.23 -41.39
C MET A 13 -25.55 0.41 -41.86
N ASN A 14 -25.84 -0.70 -41.18
CA ASN A 14 -27.05 -1.49 -41.48
C ASN A 14 -28.34 -0.84 -40.98
N LEU A 15 -28.27 -0.01 -39.94
CA LEU A 15 -29.40 0.80 -39.48
C LEU A 15 -29.68 1.99 -40.41
N GLU A 16 -28.66 2.58 -41.02
CA GLU A 16 -28.82 3.62 -42.05
C GLU A 16 -29.39 3.11 -43.39
N ALA A 17 -29.16 1.84 -43.74
CA ALA A 17 -29.61 1.27 -45.00
C ALA A 17 -31.12 0.89 -45.04
N ASN A 18 -31.81 0.86 -43.90
CA ASN A 18 -33.23 0.49 -43.78
C ASN A 18 -34.19 1.65 -43.46
N GLY A 19 -33.74 2.88 -43.59
CA GLY A 19 -34.55 4.08 -43.34
C GLY A 19 -35.25 4.59 -44.59
N ASP A 20 -36.54 4.40 -44.64
CA ASP A 20 -37.44 4.97 -45.64
C ASP A 20 -37.40 6.50 -45.67
N GLU A 21 -37.40 7.07 -46.89
CA GLU A 21 -37.43 8.50 -47.13
C GLU A 21 -38.69 9.15 -46.56
N ASN A 22 -38.61 9.86 -45.43
CA ASN A 22 -39.49 10.97 -45.13
C ASN A 22 -38.70 12.10 -44.41
N LYS A 23 -38.55 13.17 -45.15
CA LYS A 23 -37.98 14.41 -44.68
C LYS A 23 -38.85 15.00 -43.58
N ASP A 24 -38.29 15.23 -42.38
CA ASP A 24 -38.22 16.55 -41.74
C ASP A 24 -37.36 16.52 -40.47
N SER A 25 -36.53 17.56 -40.38
CA SER A 25 -35.68 17.94 -39.22
C SER A 25 -34.56 16.94 -38.82
N SER A 26 -33.39 17.27 -39.22
CA SER A 26 -32.04 17.05 -38.68
C SER A 26 -31.93 16.43 -37.26
N ASP A 27 -32.34 15.19 -37.08
CA ASP A 27 -31.84 14.32 -36.03
C ASP A 27 -30.67 13.51 -36.60
N GLU A 28 -29.56 14.17 -36.91
CA GLU A 28 -28.30 13.47 -37.04
C GLU A 28 -28.06 12.75 -35.72
N ALA A 29 -27.93 11.42 -35.76
CA ALA A 29 -27.60 10.59 -34.61
C ALA A 29 -26.18 10.96 -34.12
N THR A 30 -26.08 12.04 -33.38
CA THR A 30 -24.83 12.44 -32.74
C THR A 30 -24.65 11.64 -31.46
N PHE A 31 -23.42 11.41 -31.08
CA PHE A 31 -23.08 10.71 -29.84
C PHE A 31 -23.74 11.35 -28.60
N GLU A 32 -24.02 12.66 -28.68
CA GLU A 32 -24.72 13.41 -27.64
C GLU A 32 -26.21 13.07 -27.53
N ASN A 33 -26.83 12.54 -28.58
CA ASN A 33 -28.27 12.22 -28.61
C ASN A 33 -28.57 10.74 -28.30
N LEU A 34 -27.55 9.93 -28.04
CA LEU A 34 -27.74 8.50 -27.70
C LEU A 34 -28.54 8.36 -26.38
N PRO A 35 -29.40 7.33 -26.25
CA PRO A 35 -30.01 6.96 -24.97
C PRO A 35 -28.95 6.75 -23.88
N VAL A 36 -29.30 7.11 -22.63
CA VAL A 36 -28.36 7.00 -21.50
C VAL A 36 -27.87 5.59 -21.31
N GLU A 37 -28.71 4.59 -21.54
CA GLU A 37 -28.38 3.15 -21.45
C GLU A 37 -27.28 2.75 -22.41
N ILE A 38 -27.29 3.30 -23.62
CA ILE A 38 -26.24 3.05 -24.62
C ILE A 38 -24.93 3.73 -24.20
N ILE A 39 -25.01 4.98 -23.72
CA ILE A 39 -23.83 5.69 -23.18
C ILE A 39 -23.22 4.91 -22.03
N LEU A 40 -24.01 4.44 -21.06
CA LEU A 40 -23.55 3.65 -19.93
C LEU A 40 -22.92 2.33 -20.36
N THR A 41 -23.51 1.68 -21.37
CA THR A 41 -22.93 0.46 -21.96
C THR A 41 -21.57 0.74 -22.57
N ILE A 42 -21.43 1.80 -23.36
CA ILE A 42 -20.13 2.21 -23.92
C ILE A 42 -19.13 2.54 -22.81
N CYS A 43 -19.53 3.31 -21.80
CA CYS A 43 -18.69 3.68 -20.67
C CYS A 43 -18.18 2.45 -19.88
N SER A 44 -18.97 1.37 -19.80
CA SER A 44 -18.57 0.15 -19.10
C SER A 44 -17.35 -0.57 -19.73
N TYR A 45 -17.07 -0.31 -21.01
CA TYR A 45 -15.91 -0.83 -21.75
C TYR A 45 -14.72 0.13 -21.76
N LEU A 46 -14.90 1.36 -21.29
CA LEU A 46 -13.84 2.37 -21.27
C LEU A 46 -13.08 2.35 -19.94
N ASP A 47 -11.90 2.94 -19.99
CA ASP A 47 -11.04 3.13 -18.83
C ASP A 47 -11.70 4.09 -17.82
N PRO A 48 -11.89 3.73 -16.55
CA PRO A 48 -12.40 4.62 -15.50
C PRO A 48 -11.63 5.93 -15.38
N TYR A 49 -10.30 5.89 -15.49
CA TYR A 49 -9.46 7.10 -15.47
C TYR A 49 -9.76 8.02 -16.67
N PHE A 50 -9.95 7.44 -17.87
CA PHE A 50 -10.34 8.19 -19.08
C PHE A 50 -11.74 8.79 -18.93
N LEU A 51 -12.69 8.04 -18.35
CA LEU A 51 -14.05 8.53 -18.10
C LEU A 51 -14.03 9.79 -17.23
N ARG A 52 -13.29 9.76 -16.13
CA ARG A 52 -13.16 10.89 -15.18
C ARG A 52 -12.41 12.07 -15.78
N ASN A 53 -11.25 11.83 -16.39
CA ASN A 53 -10.33 12.91 -16.76
C ASN A 53 -10.55 13.47 -18.15
N THR A 54 -11.23 12.74 -19.02
CA THR A 54 -11.43 13.12 -20.41
C THR A 54 -12.91 13.21 -20.77
N LEU A 55 -13.65 12.11 -20.67
CA LEU A 55 -15.05 12.06 -21.17
C LEU A 55 -15.97 12.99 -20.36
N SER A 56 -15.83 13.06 -19.05
CA SER A 56 -16.63 13.97 -18.20
C SER A 56 -16.43 15.45 -18.56
N LYS A 57 -15.34 15.81 -19.24
CA LYS A 57 -15.01 17.18 -19.64
C LYS A 57 -15.45 17.52 -21.05
N VAL A 58 -15.94 16.56 -21.83
CA VAL A 58 -16.32 16.77 -23.24
C VAL A 58 -17.61 17.57 -23.33
N CYS A 59 -18.64 17.21 -22.56
CA CYS A 59 -19.90 17.96 -22.53
C CYS A 59 -20.62 17.81 -21.18
N ARG A 60 -21.56 18.71 -20.90
CA ARG A 60 -22.31 18.75 -19.66
C ARG A 60 -23.09 17.45 -19.40
N ARG A 61 -23.67 16.85 -20.44
CA ARG A 61 -24.42 15.60 -20.32
C ARG A 61 -23.58 14.44 -19.82
N PHE A 62 -22.34 14.27 -20.34
CA PHE A 62 -21.42 13.24 -19.83
C PHE A 62 -20.97 13.52 -18.42
N ALA A 63 -20.73 14.80 -18.09
CA ALA A 63 -20.41 15.18 -16.71
C ALA A 63 -21.55 14.79 -15.74
N ASP A 64 -22.80 15.10 -16.11
CA ASP A 64 -23.97 14.79 -15.27
C ASP A 64 -24.19 13.27 -15.11
N ILE A 65 -24.00 12.48 -16.18
CA ILE A 65 -24.12 11.02 -16.13
C ILE A 65 -23.02 10.41 -15.25
N LEU A 66 -21.78 10.88 -15.39
CA LEU A 66 -20.62 10.33 -14.67
C LEU A 66 -20.51 10.87 -13.23
N ALA A 67 -21.27 11.89 -12.86
CA ALA A 67 -21.35 12.38 -11.48
C ALA A 67 -22.21 11.49 -10.58
N ASP A 68 -22.89 10.48 -11.11
CA ASP A 68 -23.73 9.58 -10.33
C ASP A 68 -22.88 8.49 -9.63
N ASP A 69 -22.74 8.58 -8.31
CA ASP A 69 -22.03 7.60 -7.47
C ASP A 69 -22.61 6.19 -7.58
N HIS A 70 -23.91 6.04 -7.83
CA HIS A 70 -24.53 4.72 -8.01
C HIS A 70 -23.96 3.97 -9.22
N LEU A 71 -23.57 4.69 -10.25
CA LEU A 71 -22.92 4.11 -11.42
C LEU A 71 -21.56 3.51 -11.09
N TRP A 72 -20.72 4.28 -10.40
CA TRP A 72 -19.38 3.82 -9.97
C TRP A 72 -19.48 2.67 -8.98
N LYS A 73 -20.40 2.75 -8.03
CA LYS A 73 -20.72 1.66 -7.11
C LYS A 73 -21.10 0.38 -7.84
N HIS A 74 -21.97 0.47 -8.85
CA HIS A 74 -22.36 -0.67 -9.67
C HIS A 74 -21.14 -1.28 -10.40
N TRP A 75 -20.28 -0.47 -11.00
CA TRP A 75 -19.09 -0.94 -11.70
C TRP A 75 -18.07 -1.62 -10.76
N VAL A 76 -17.87 -1.08 -9.56
CA VAL A 76 -17.05 -1.75 -8.54
C VAL A 76 -17.63 -3.13 -8.22
N HIS A 77 -18.92 -3.21 -7.90
CA HIS A 77 -19.55 -4.49 -7.56
C HIS A 77 -19.60 -5.49 -8.72
N SER A 78 -19.62 -5.02 -9.97
CA SER A 78 -19.58 -5.91 -11.14
C SER A 78 -18.22 -6.61 -11.33
N LYS A 79 -17.14 -6.03 -10.80
CA LYS A 79 -15.76 -6.55 -10.92
C LYS A 79 -15.41 -7.57 -9.83
N ILE A 80 -16.12 -7.57 -8.71
CA ILE A 80 -15.82 -8.39 -7.54
C ILE A 80 -16.92 -9.41 -7.23
N LYS A 81 -16.49 -10.60 -6.79
CA LYS A 81 -17.39 -11.68 -6.38
C LYS A 81 -17.66 -11.69 -4.87
N GLY A 82 -16.87 -10.93 -4.11
CA GLY A 82 -16.96 -10.80 -2.66
C GLY A 82 -17.76 -9.59 -2.20
N CYS A 83 -17.77 -9.37 -0.89
CA CYS A 83 -18.34 -8.17 -0.28
C CYS A 83 -17.36 -7.01 -0.38
N PHE A 84 -17.82 -5.86 -0.85
CA PHE A 84 -17.05 -4.62 -0.87
C PHE A 84 -17.90 -3.46 -0.30
N PRO A 85 -17.35 -2.65 0.59
CA PRO A 85 -16.07 -2.84 1.28
C PRO A 85 -16.00 -4.16 2.02
N ALA A 86 -14.82 -4.60 2.44
CA ALA A 86 -14.61 -5.91 3.07
C ALA A 86 -15.50 -6.17 4.29
N LEU A 87 -16.06 -5.13 4.88
CA LEU A 87 -17.01 -5.12 6.00
C LEU A 87 -18.30 -4.40 5.59
N LEU A 88 -19.35 -5.16 5.30
CA LEU A 88 -20.68 -4.63 4.92
C LEU A 88 -21.47 -4.04 6.08
N ASP A 89 -21.26 -4.53 7.31
CA ASP A 89 -21.99 -4.10 8.52
C ASP A 89 -21.44 -2.81 9.16
N LEU A 90 -20.61 -2.07 8.43
CA LEU A 90 -20.18 -0.75 8.83
C LEU A 90 -21.40 0.21 8.76
N LYS A 91 -22.24 0.15 9.80
CA LYS A 91 -23.26 1.20 10.08
C LYS A 91 -22.64 2.60 10.23
N LEU A 92 -21.34 2.72 10.06
CA LEU A 92 -20.46 3.82 10.38
C LEU A 92 -19.70 4.40 9.18
N LEU A 93 -19.64 3.70 8.04
CA LEU A 93 -19.40 4.39 6.80
C LEU A 93 -20.77 4.97 6.42
N ASP A 94 -21.01 6.23 6.77
CA ASP A 94 -21.89 7.04 5.94
C ASP A 94 -21.48 6.71 4.51
N GLU A 95 -22.39 6.23 3.68
CA GLU A 95 -22.09 5.86 2.28
C GLU A 95 -21.39 7.03 1.57
N ASP A 96 -21.51 8.24 2.10
CA ASP A 96 -20.86 9.49 1.71
C ASP A 96 -19.34 9.58 2.00
N GLN A 97 -18.73 8.68 2.77
CA GLN A 97 -17.29 8.71 3.08
C GLN A 97 -16.43 7.93 2.08
N LEU A 98 -17.01 7.09 1.23
CA LEU A 98 -16.29 6.32 0.25
C LEU A 98 -16.51 6.90 -1.15
N ASN A 99 -15.48 7.48 -1.72
CA ASN A 99 -15.52 7.92 -3.11
C ASN A 99 -15.46 6.71 -4.05
N TRP A 100 -16.60 6.28 -4.57
CA TRP A 100 -16.73 5.11 -5.45
C TRP A 100 -15.99 5.27 -6.77
N GLU A 101 -15.88 6.49 -7.27
CA GLU A 101 -15.09 6.81 -8.46
C GLU A 101 -13.61 6.53 -8.23
N ASP A 102 -13.04 7.03 -7.11
CA ASP A 102 -11.63 6.78 -6.76
C ASP A 102 -11.36 5.29 -6.55
N VAL A 103 -12.28 4.55 -5.91
CA VAL A 103 -12.19 3.09 -5.75
C VAL A 103 -12.15 2.39 -7.12
N CYS A 104 -13.07 2.74 -8.03
CA CYS A 104 -13.15 2.12 -9.34
C CYS A 104 -11.90 2.36 -10.18
N ILE A 105 -11.37 3.59 -10.13
CA ILE A 105 -10.13 3.97 -10.83
C ILE A 105 -8.93 3.22 -10.22
N ASP A 106 -8.80 3.23 -8.90
CA ASP A 106 -7.72 2.55 -8.18
C ASP A 106 -7.69 1.05 -8.51
N MET A 107 -8.84 0.37 -8.47
CA MET A 107 -8.97 -1.04 -8.86
C MET A 107 -8.49 -1.32 -10.28
N ASP A 108 -8.87 -0.47 -11.23
CA ASP A 108 -8.59 -0.71 -12.64
C ASP A 108 -7.14 -0.36 -13.02
N VAL A 109 -6.63 0.75 -12.49
CA VAL A 109 -5.24 1.19 -12.70
C VAL A 109 -4.27 0.15 -12.14
N GLU A 110 -4.48 -0.30 -10.91
CA GLU A 110 -3.61 -1.28 -10.28
C GLU A 110 -3.71 -2.65 -10.98
N ARG A 111 -4.91 -3.09 -11.33
CA ARG A 111 -5.09 -4.33 -12.10
C ARG A 111 -4.33 -4.31 -13.41
N ARG A 112 -4.36 -3.20 -14.16
CA ARG A 112 -3.62 -3.09 -15.44
C ARG A 112 -2.12 -3.13 -15.22
N LYS A 113 -1.61 -2.38 -14.26
CA LYS A 113 -0.18 -2.35 -13.94
C LYS A 113 0.35 -3.76 -13.63
N TRP A 114 -0.34 -4.50 -12.77
CA TRP A 114 0.15 -5.76 -12.25
C TRP A 114 -0.27 -7.00 -13.05
N SER A 115 -1.25 -6.89 -13.96
CA SER A 115 -1.59 -7.98 -14.89
C SER A 115 -0.57 -8.12 -16.02
N ASP A 116 0.09 -7.04 -16.44
CA ASP A 116 1.14 -7.05 -17.45
C ASP A 116 2.40 -6.30 -16.99
N VAL A 117 3.01 -6.86 -15.95
CA VAL A 117 4.17 -6.27 -15.27
C VAL A 117 5.34 -5.98 -16.23
N LYS A 118 5.52 -6.80 -17.26
CA LYS A 118 6.66 -6.65 -18.20
C LYS A 118 6.55 -5.39 -19.05
N GLU A 119 5.33 -5.01 -19.43
CA GLU A 119 5.11 -3.80 -20.23
C GLU A 119 4.92 -2.55 -19.36
N SER A 120 4.33 -2.72 -18.18
CA SER A 120 3.94 -1.61 -17.31
C SER A 120 5.01 -1.17 -16.33
N MET A 121 5.93 -2.06 -15.94
CA MET A 121 6.86 -1.83 -14.84
C MET A 121 8.31 -2.14 -15.22
N ARG A 122 9.23 -1.31 -14.78
CA ARG A 122 10.66 -1.61 -14.77
C ARG A 122 10.99 -2.35 -13.46
N HIS A 123 11.51 -3.56 -13.57
CA HIS A 123 11.98 -4.34 -12.42
C HIS A 123 13.49 -4.24 -12.31
N ILE A 124 13.97 -3.56 -11.29
CA ILE A 124 15.37 -3.17 -11.12
C ILE A 124 15.89 -3.69 -9.78
N VAL A 125 17.06 -4.32 -9.80
CA VAL A 125 17.78 -4.77 -8.60
C VAL A 125 19.02 -3.93 -8.38
N VAL A 126 19.17 -3.36 -7.21
CA VAL A 126 20.34 -2.58 -6.79
C VAL A 126 21.08 -3.36 -5.70
N LYS A 127 22.41 -3.50 -5.88
CA LYS A 127 23.31 -4.22 -4.98
C LYS A 127 24.44 -3.32 -4.49
N ASP A 128 25.24 -3.86 -3.59
CA ASP A 128 26.54 -3.28 -3.16
C ASP A 128 26.46 -1.94 -2.41
N VAL A 129 25.29 -1.62 -1.83
CA VAL A 129 25.12 -0.44 -0.96
C VAL A 129 25.05 -0.84 0.50
N HIS A 130 24.31 -1.89 0.81
CA HIS A 130 24.29 -2.50 2.14
C HIS A 130 25.22 -3.73 2.17
N PHE A 131 25.82 -4.01 3.34
CA PHE A 131 26.73 -5.14 3.54
C PHE A 131 26.08 -6.29 4.30
N ALA A 132 24.83 -6.12 4.72
CA ALA A 132 24.01 -7.12 5.37
C ALA A 132 22.55 -6.95 4.97
N SER A 133 21.67 -7.80 5.51
CA SER A 133 20.22 -7.74 5.26
C SER A 133 19.67 -6.31 5.34
N VAL A 134 18.90 -5.91 4.35
CA VAL A 134 18.10 -4.69 4.36
C VAL A 134 16.78 -5.02 5.05
N ASP A 135 16.64 -4.67 6.32
CA ASP A 135 15.48 -5.07 7.13
C ASP A 135 14.30 -4.11 6.99
N THR A 136 14.56 -2.86 6.61
CA THR A 136 13.52 -1.85 6.46
C THR A 136 13.71 -0.98 5.23
N VAL A 137 12.60 -0.65 4.60
CA VAL A 137 12.51 0.28 3.47
C VAL A 137 11.32 1.23 3.69
N LEU A 138 11.43 2.44 3.19
CA LEU A 138 10.40 3.47 3.28
C LEU A 138 10.33 4.24 1.96
N LEU A 139 9.11 4.44 1.45
CA LEU A 139 8.82 5.32 0.32
C LEU A 139 8.12 6.58 0.83
N VAL A 140 8.52 7.74 0.34
CA VAL A 140 7.93 9.04 0.67
C VAL A 140 7.87 9.95 -0.56
N ASN A 141 7.22 11.10 -0.43
CA ASN A 141 7.10 12.13 -1.47
C ASN A 141 6.59 11.52 -2.78
N ASN A 142 5.39 10.93 -2.72
CA ASN A 142 4.73 10.28 -3.86
C ASN A 142 5.57 9.16 -4.53
N GLY A 143 6.47 8.52 -3.78
CA GLY A 143 7.35 7.47 -4.29
C GLY A 143 8.63 7.97 -4.96
N GLU A 144 8.91 9.29 -4.92
CA GLU A 144 10.13 9.87 -5.49
C GLU A 144 11.37 9.58 -4.65
N LEU A 145 11.21 9.46 -3.33
CA LEU A 145 12.32 9.15 -2.43
C LEU A 145 12.11 7.79 -1.77
N CYS A 146 13.19 7.02 -1.69
CA CYS A 146 13.26 5.78 -0.92
C CYS A 146 14.35 5.88 0.13
N ILE A 147 14.09 5.40 1.33
CA ILE A 147 15.08 5.25 2.40
C ILE A 147 15.19 3.77 2.73
N SER A 148 16.40 3.27 2.84
CA SER A 148 16.69 1.89 3.24
C SER A 148 17.54 1.86 4.50
N GLY A 149 17.34 0.83 5.32
CA GLY A 149 18.12 0.58 6.53
C GLY A 149 18.28 -0.90 6.79
N GLY A 150 19.37 -1.31 7.43
CA GLY A 150 19.63 -2.73 7.56
C GLY A 150 20.51 -3.13 8.75
N ARG A 151 20.92 -4.41 8.75
CA ARG A 151 21.76 -5.01 9.78
C ARG A 151 23.21 -4.57 9.72
N ASP A 152 23.61 -3.94 8.66
CA ASP A 152 24.92 -3.27 8.55
C ASP A 152 24.99 -1.96 9.34
N ARG A 153 23.90 -1.58 10.03
CA ARG A 153 23.74 -0.34 10.82
C ARG A 153 23.71 0.93 9.97
N GLY A 154 23.75 0.75 8.66
CA GLY A 154 23.72 1.80 7.66
C GLY A 154 22.31 2.21 7.26
N MET A 155 22.21 3.40 6.72
CA MET A 155 21.02 3.92 6.04
C MET A 155 21.41 4.57 4.72
N ALA A 156 20.56 4.45 3.71
CA ALA A 156 20.76 5.08 2.41
C ALA A 156 19.48 5.81 1.96
N LEU A 157 19.65 6.99 1.39
CA LEU A 157 18.59 7.79 0.77
C LEU A 157 18.74 7.73 -0.75
N TRP A 158 17.67 7.36 -1.43
CA TRP A 158 17.61 7.16 -2.87
C TRP A 158 16.66 8.16 -3.51
N ASN A 159 17.05 8.67 -4.67
CA ASN A 159 16.14 9.33 -5.58
C ASN A 159 15.63 8.28 -6.57
N VAL A 160 14.37 7.90 -6.48
CA VAL A 160 13.80 6.79 -7.27
C VAL A 160 13.84 7.05 -8.77
N PRO A 161 13.57 8.28 -9.28
CA PRO A 161 13.73 8.60 -10.70
C PRO A 161 15.13 8.35 -11.28
N ASP A 162 16.19 8.45 -10.46
CA ASP A 162 17.58 8.24 -10.90
C ASP A 162 17.93 6.74 -11.01
N ILE A 163 17.06 5.85 -10.54
CA ILE A 163 17.27 4.40 -10.62
C ILE A 163 16.89 3.92 -12.02
N THR A 164 17.90 3.75 -12.85
CA THR A 164 17.73 3.30 -14.23
C THR A 164 18.39 1.94 -14.46
N PRO A 165 17.86 1.09 -15.35
CA PRO A 165 18.51 -0.15 -15.74
C PRO A 165 19.83 0.12 -16.46
N GLN A 166 20.83 -0.70 -16.20
CA GLN A 166 22.16 -0.60 -16.81
C GLN A 166 22.15 -1.03 -18.29
N ASP A 167 21.34 -2.06 -18.60
CA ASP A 167 21.16 -2.58 -19.95
C ASP A 167 19.67 -2.82 -20.24
N GLN A 168 19.23 -2.50 -21.43
CA GLN A 168 17.91 -2.86 -21.94
C GLN A 168 17.92 -4.34 -22.38
N SER A 169 18.10 -5.27 -21.44
CA SER A 169 17.91 -6.68 -21.75
C SER A 169 16.46 -7.09 -21.46
N ASP A 170 15.86 -7.86 -22.35
CA ASP A 170 14.49 -8.38 -22.19
C ASP A 170 14.34 -9.36 -21.02
N ASN A 171 15.42 -9.61 -20.26
CA ASN A 171 15.46 -10.49 -19.10
C ASN A 171 15.29 -9.66 -17.81
N ALA A 172 14.13 -9.74 -17.18
CA ALA A 172 13.91 -9.25 -15.83
C ALA A 172 14.45 -10.27 -14.78
N PRO A 173 15.01 -9.79 -13.65
CA PRO A 173 15.26 -8.41 -13.22
C PRO A 173 16.54 -7.81 -13.82
N THR A 174 16.53 -6.51 -14.06
CA THR A 174 17.70 -5.79 -14.58
C THR A 174 18.54 -5.25 -13.41
N LEU A 175 19.86 -5.42 -13.46
CA LEU A 175 20.77 -4.82 -12.49
C LEU A 175 20.90 -3.32 -12.76
N SER A 176 21.12 -2.55 -11.70
CA SER A 176 21.44 -1.12 -11.79
C SER A 176 22.67 -0.80 -10.95
N GLU A 177 23.53 0.06 -11.47
CA GLU A 177 24.65 0.70 -10.75
C GLU A 177 24.22 2.03 -10.09
N ALA A 178 22.92 2.25 -9.93
CA ALA A 178 22.40 3.43 -9.25
C ALA A 178 23.04 3.60 -7.88
N LYS A 179 23.47 4.82 -7.59
CA LYS A 179 24.05 5.16 -6.29
C LYS A 179 23.01 5.92 -5.46
N PRO A 180 22.99 5.71 -4.14
CA PRO A 180 22.15 6.50 -3.28
C PRO A 180 22.56 7.98 -3.30
N LYS A 181 21.59 8.87 -3.15
CA LYS A 181 21.81 10.30 -3.01
C LYS A 181 22.68 10.61 -1.77
N HIS A 182 22.41 9.93 -0.67
CA HIS A 182 23.17 9.97 0.56
C HIS A 182 23.30 8.58 1.17
N ILE A 183 24.44 8.31 1.79
CA ILE A 183 24.68 7.07 2.54
C ILE A 183 25.30 7.40 3.90
N LYS A 184 24.83 6.73 4.93
CA LYS A 184 25.32 6.81 6.31
C LYS A 184 25.67 5.40 6.78
N HIS A 185 26.94 5.01 6.68
CA HIS A 185 27.40 3.66 7.05
C HIS A 185 27.26 3.36 8.54
N ASP A 186 27.44 4.37 9.40
CA ASP A 186 27.31 4.28 10.86
C ASP A 186 26.11 5.13 11.34
N ALA A 187 24.95 4.97 10.67
CA ALA A 187 23.72 5.66 11.07
C ALA A 187 23.34 5.33 12.52
N HIS A 188 23.52 4.08 12.91
CA HIS A 188 23.25 3.56 14.25
C HIS A 188 24.41 2.70 14.77
N ALA A 189 24.45 2.43 16.08
CA ALA A 189 25.36 1.45 16.67
C ALA A 189 24.82 0.01 16.62
N GLY A 190 23.54 -0.18 16.29
CA GLY A 190 22.85 -1.46 16.11
C GLY A 190 22.07 -1.52 14.81
N TRP A 191 21.39 -2.63 14.56
CA TRP A 191 20.58 -2.83 13.36
C TRP A 191 19.48 -1.78 13.24
N VAL A 192 19.27 -1.24 12.05
CA VAL A 192 18.13 -0.37 11.72
C VAL A 192 16.95 -1.28 11.39
N TRP A 193 15.88 -1.21 12.19
CA TRP A 193 14.80 -2.20 12.15
C TRP A 193 13.51 -1.69 11.53
N ASP A 194 13.19 -0.41 11.72
CA ASP A 194 11.99 0.20 11.14
C ASP A 194 12.20 1.68 10.85
N LEU A 195 11.43 2.20 9.88
CA LEU A 195 11.47 3.58 9.41
C LEU A 195 10.07 4.16 9.33
N ALA A 196 9.91 5.42 9.70
CA ALA A 196 8.68 6.18 9.52
C ALA A 196 8.95 7.62 9.07
N PRO A 197 8.10 8.24 8.24
CA PRO A 197 8.20 9.65 7.87
C PRO A 197 7.44 10.53 8.86
N ASP A 198 7.69 11.82 8.86
CA ASP A 198 6.83 12.83 9.51
C ASP A 198 5.51 13.00 8.72
N CYS A 199 5.58 12.99 7.39
CA CYS A 199 4.45 12.99 6.48
C CYS A 199 4.81 12.14 5.25
N ILE A 200 3.90 11.27 4.78
CA ILE A 200 4.20 10.36 3.68
C ILE A 200 4.29 11.09 2.32
N ASP A 201 3.46 12.10 2.12
CA ASP A 201 3.33 12.81 0.83
C ASP A 201 4.36 13.95 0.68
N SER A 202 4.84 14.50 1.81
CA SER A 202 5.75 15.64 1.84
C SER A 202 6.72 15.53 3.02
N ALA A 203 7.48 14.43 3.04
CA ALA A 203 8.41 14.15 4.12
C ALA A 203 9.56 15.17 4.14
N THR A 204 9.76 15.79 5.30
CA THR A 204 10.93 16.61 5.63
C THR A 204 11.84 15.88 6.59
N LYS A 205 11.29 14.96 7.39
CA LYS A 205 12.02 14.18 8.39
C LYS A 205 11.68 12.70 8.30
N VAL A 206 12.66 11.89 8.66
CA VAL A 206 12.51 10.43 8.81
C VAL A 206 12.97 10.01 10.18
N PHE A 207 12.25 9.07 10.76
CA PHE A 207 12.56 8.43 12.05
C PHE A 207 13.04 7.02 11.81
N SER A 208 14.14 6.64 12.47
CA SER A 208 14.67 5.29 12.42
C SER A 208 14.69 4.64 13.79
N ALA A 209 14.11 3.45 13.90
CA ALA A 209 14.16 2.62 15.10
C ALA A 209 15.29 1.61 15.01
N SER A 210 16.04 1.42 16.09
CA SER A 210 17.22 0.57 16.09
C SER A 210 17.36 -0.32 17.32
N TRP A 211 18.08 -1.41 17.10
CA TRP A 211 18.55 -2.32 18.15
C TRP A 211 19.59 -1.69 19.09
N ASP A 212 20.13 -0.49 18.77
CA ASP A 212 21.01 0.27 19.65
C ASP A 212 20.27 0.98 20.79
N ASN A 213 18.98 0.71 20.96
CA ASN A 213 18.09 1.30 21.96
C ASN A 213 17.77 2.78 21.71
N THR A 214 17.87 3.22 20.47
CA THR A 214 17.55 4.61 20.10
C THR A 214 16.54 4.67 18.96
N VAL A 215 15.83 5.80 18.89
CA VAL A 215 15.17 6.29 17.68
C VAL A 215 15.89 7.58 17.30
N LYS A 216 16.29 7.71 16.04
CA LYS A 216 16.95 8.91 15.51
C LYS A 216 16.06 9.64 14.53
N VAL A 217 16.22 10.96 14.50
CA VAL A 217 15.51 11.88 13.60
C VAL A 217 16.49 12.37 12.55
N TRP A 218 16.12 12.19 11.30
CA TRP A 218 16.96 12.55 10.14
C TRP A 218 16.26 13.65 9.34
N ASP A 219 17.00 14.65 8.95
CA ASP A 219 16.53 15.74 8.11
C ASP A 219 16.82 15.41 6.64
N LEU A 220 15.78 15.40 5.80
CA LEU A 220 15.89 15.10 4.38
C LEU A 220 16.34 16.32 3.55
N GLU A 221 16.15 17.54 4.07
CA GLU A 221 16.48 18.79 3.37
C GLU A 221 17.95 19.17 3.53
N THR A 222 18.54 18.93 4.72
CA THR A 222 19.91 19.33 5.06
C THR A 222 20.95 18.24 4.82
N GLY A 223 20.75 17.36 3.85
CA GLY A 223 21.74 16.35 3.46
C GLY A 223 21.66 15.03 4.23
N PHE A 224 20.50 14.69 4.72
CA PHE A 224 20.23 13.44 5.45
C PHE A 224 21.06 13.34 6.75
N GLU A 225 21.09 14.44 7.52
CA GLU A 225 21.81 14.50 8.80
C GLU A 225 20.93 14.11 9.99
N CYS A 226 21.54 13.47 10.99
CA CYS A 226 20.87 13.16 12.24
C CYS A 226 20.76 14.45 13.09
N ILE A 227 19.52 14.92 13.29
CA ILE A 227 19.28 16.17 14.05
C ILE A 227 18.92 15.91 15.51
N GLU A 228 18.40 14.72 15.85
CA GLU A 228 18.03 14.38 17.21
C GLU A 228 18.11 12.87 17.46
N THR A 229 18.33 12.47 18.73
CA THR A 229 18.39 11.07 19.16
C THR A 229 17.58 10.86 20.42
N PHE A 230 16.56 10.02 20.34
CA PHE A 230 15.71 9.59 21.46
C PHE A 230 16.25 8.30 22.08
N LYS A 231 16.53 8.30 23.37
CA LYS A 231 16.98 7.11 24.10
C LYS A 231 15.78 6.31 24.60
N CYS A 232 15.61 5.11 24.12
CA CYS A 232 14.48 4.23 24.46
C CYS A 232 14.79 3.30 25.63
N GLY A 233 16.07 3.14 26.00
CA GLY A 233 16.51 2.26 27.07
C GLY A 233 16.46 0.76 26.73
N MET A 234 15.81 0.37 25.63
CA MET A 234 15.74 -0.98 25.05
C MET A 234 15.55 -0.88 23.57
N SER A 235 15.83 -1.97 22.85
CA SER A 235 15.73 -2.04 21.39
C SER A 235 14.37 -1.59 20.89
N ALA A 236 14.37 -0.63 19.96
CA ALA A 236 13.20 -0.17 19.25
C ALA A 236 12.97 -1.05 18.01
N LEU A 237 11.80 -1.68 17.94
CA LEU A 237 11.43 -2.62 16.88
C LEU A 237 10.44 -2.03 15.88
N SER A 238 9.77 -0.96 16.25
CA SER A 238 8.84 -0.27 15.37
C SER A 238 8.77 1.19 15.70
N VAL A 239 8.51 2.03 14.72
CA VAL A 239 8.37 3.47 14.90
C VAL A 239 7.25 3.99 14.01
N VAL A 240 6.49 4.94 14.54
CA VAL A 240 5.52 5.73 13.75
C VAL A 240 5.57 7.17 14.21
N SER A 241 5.19 8.07 13.33
CA SER A 241 5.00 9.46 13.70
C SER A 241 3.60 9.95 13.34
N THR A 242 3.14 10.95 14.04
CA THR A 242 1.87 11.61 13.78
C THR A 242 1.95 13.04 14.30
N ASP A 243 1.87 14.03 13.44
CA ASP A 243 2.17 15.44 13.69
C ASP A 243 3.55 15.61 14.37
N ASN A 244 3.58 16.04 15.62
CA ASN A 244 4.82 16.24 16.38
C ASN A 244 5.17 15.09 17.34
N LEU A 245 4.36 14.01 17.36
CA LEU A 245 4.60 12.87 18.22
C LEU A 245 5.29 11.74 17.46
N VAL A 246 6.34 11.18 18.06
CA VAL A 246 7.01 9.97 17.61
C VAL A 246 6.76 8.89 18.64
N MET A 247 6.27 7.73 18.20
CA MET A 247 6.02 6.59 19.06
C MET A 247 6.89 5.41 18.65
N ALA A 248 7.56 4.82 19.65
CA ALA A 248 8.46 3.69 19.47
C ALA A 248 7.95 2.46 20.20
N GLY A 249 7.75 1.36 19.47
CA GLY A 249 7.44 0.05 20.01
C GLY A 249 8.72 -0.70 20.37
N LEU A 250 8.82 -1.17 21.62
CA LEU A 250 10.05 -1.72 22.18
C LEU A 250 10.01 -3.23 22.37
N TYR A 251 11.17 -3.85 22.35
CA TYR A 251 11.37 -5.23 22.78
C TYR A 251 10.94 -5.45 24.24
N SER A 252 11.03 -4.40 25.09
CA SER A 252 10.59 -4.44 26.50
C SER A 252 9.08 -4.40 26.71
N LYS A 253 8.27 -4.61 25.66
CA LYS A 253 6.79 -4.65 25.73
C LYS A 253 6.13 -3.28 25.94
N LYS A 254 6.94 -2.21 25.92
CA LYS A 254 6.49 -0.83 26.10
C LYS A 254 6.38 -0.13 24.76
N ILE A 255 5.55 0.91 24.76
CA ILE A 255 5.52 1.93 23.72
C ILE A 255 5.92 3.24 24.40
N LEU A 256 6.95 3.90 23.88
CA LEU A 256 7.36 5.23 24.31
C LEU A 256 6.83 6.27 23.33
N SER A 257 6.46 7.42 23.85
CA SER A 257 6.01 8.57 23.09
C SER A 257 6.94 9.75 23.35
N PHE A 258 7.40 10.39 22.28
CA PHE A 258 8.28 11.57 22.29
C PHE A 258 7.57 12.71 21.56
N ASP A 259 7.71 13.94 22.06
CA ASP A 259 7.25 15.15 21.36
C ASP A 259 8.47 15.92 20.86
N LEU A 260 8.53 16.13 19.53
CA LEU A 260 9.63 16.84 18.87
C LEU A 260 9.86 18.27 19.36
N ARG A 261 8.85 18.87 20.00
CA ARG A 261 8.92 20.24 20.55
C ARG A 261 9.48 20.28 21.97
N VAL A 262 9.38 19.17 22.71
CA VAL A 262 9.75 19.08 24.12
C VAL A 262 11.20 18.63 24.31
N GLY A 263 11.69 17.79 23.39
CA GLY A 263 13.06 17.28 23.38
C GLY A 263 13.17 15.76 23.55
N PRO A 264 14.38 15.24 23.79
CA PRO A 264 14.72 13.84 23.61
C PRO A 264 14.16 12.89 24.68
N ASN A 265 13.53 13.39 25.74
CA ASN A 265 12.97 12.55 26.79
C ASN A 265 11.56 12.08 26.47
N PRO A 266 11.20 10.80 26.76
CA PRO A 266 9.86 10.33 26.54
C PRO A 266 8.85 11.08 27.42
N ILE A 267 7.77 11.55 26.80
CA ILE A 267 6.66 12.22 27.49
C ILE A 267 5.69 11.21 28.12
N ASN A 268 5.59 10.01 27.52
CA ASN A 268 4.73 8.93 28.02
C ASN A 268 5.39 7.57 27.77
N ALA A 269 5.03 6.61 28.64
CA ALA A 269 5.43 5.20 28.51
C ALA A 269 4.23 4.29 28.82
N TYR A 270 3.83 3.51 27.84
CA TYR A 270 2.70 2.59 27.92
C TYR A 270 3.19 1.16 27.92
N LYS A 271 2.45 0.25 28.57
CA LYS A 271 2.73 -1.18 28.54
C LYS A 271 1.45 -1.94 28.22
N PRO A 272 0.95 -1.85 26.98
CA PRO A 272 -0.29 -2.51 26.59
C PRO A 272 -0.12 -4.00 26.37
N HIS A 273 1.10 -4.48 26.17
CA HIS A 273 1.43 -5.82 25.75
C HIS A 273 2.23 -6.62 26.78
N ARG A 274 2.20 -7.95 26.64
CA ARG A 274 3.00 -8.91 27.42
C ARG A 274 4.20 -9.45 26.67
N GLY A 275 4.33 -9.15 25.37
CA GLY A 275 5.42 -9.50 24.47
C GLY A 275 6.03 -8.25 23.78
N PRO A 276 7.12 -8.42 23.01
CA PRO A 276 7.69 -7.36 22.18
C PRO A 276 6.65 -6.73 21.24
N VAL A 277 6.75 -5.41 21.03
CA VAL A 277 5.89 -4.67 20.08
C VAL A 277 6.51 -4.76 18.70
N LEU A 278 5.90 -5.51 17.81
CA LEU A 278 6.48 -5.87 16.51
C LEU A 278 6.18 -4.87 15.41
N ALA A 279 4.97 -4.30 15.40
CA ALA A 279 4.59 -3.28 14.43
C ALA A 279 3.67 -2.23 15.05
N LEU A 280 3.79 -1.02 14.54
CA LEU A 280 2.94 0.13 14.82
C LEU A 280 2.34 0.65 13.52
N HIS A 281 1.14 1.22 13.60
CA HIS A 281 0.50 1.91 12.48
C HIS A 281 -0.37 3.07 12.97
N THR A 282 -0.44 4.15 12.19
CA THR A 282 -1.24 5.33 12.54
C THR A 282 -2.40 5.51 11.57
N TYR A 283 -3.56 5.87 12.11
CA TYR A 283 -4.72 6.24 11.31
C TYR A 283 -5.60 7.25 12.05
N LYS A 284 -5.90 8.40 11.44
CA LYS A 284 -6.77 9.48 11.99
C LYS A 284 -6.46 9.84 13.46
N GLY A 285 -5.18 9.99 13.79
CA GLY A 285 -4.76 10.35 15.16
C GLY A 285 -4.80 9.19 16.17
N MET A 286 -5.14 8.00 15.74
CA MET A 286 -5.02 6.77 16.52
C MET A 286 -3.74 6.03 16.14
N VAL A 287 -3.21 5.27 17.10
CA VAL A 287 -2.03 4.41 16.90
C VAL A 287 -2.40 2.99 17.30
N ALA A 288 -2.29 2.07 16.35
CA ALA A 288 -2.45 0.65 16.60
C ALA A 288 -1.08 -0.01 16.78
N SER A 289 -1.00 -0.96 17.70
CA SER A 289 0.18 -1.78 17.97
C SER A 289 -0.16 -3.24 17.96
N VAL A 290 0.72 -4.07 17.39
CA VAL A 290 0.64 -5.53 17.46
C VAL A 290 1.90 -6.10 18.10
N SER A 291 1.72 -7.21 18.82
CA SER A 291 2.78 -7.81 19.64
C SER A 291 2.89 -9.31 19.40
N GLU A 292 4.06 -9.85 19.72
CA GLU A 292 4.32 -11.29 19.77
C GLU A 292 3.37 -12.04 20.72
N ASP A 293 2.77 -11.35 21.71
CA ASP A 293 1.77 -11.90 22.61
C ASP A 293 0.40 -12.18 21.97
N LYS A 294 0.29 -11.96 20.64
CA LYS A 294 -0.89 -12.16 19.80
C LYS A 294 -2.05 -11.22 20.11
N THR A 295 -1.72 -10.05 20.61
CA THR A 295 -2.70 -9.02 20.90
C THR A 295 -2.49 -7.78 20.04
N LEU A 296 -3.59 -7.05 19.80
CA LEU A 296 -3.62 -5.71 19.27
C LEU A 296 -4.06 -4.75 20.38
N ALA A 297 -3.45 -3.58 20.41
CA ALA A 297 -3.86 -2.47 21.27
C ALA A 297 -3.94 -1.19 20.43
N VAL A 298 -4.89 -0.32 20.79
CA VAL A 298 -5.10 0.96 20.12
C VAL A 298 -5.04 2.10 21.13
N TRP A 299 -4.30 3.09 20.77
CA TRP A 299 -4.07 4.32 21.51
C TRP A 299 -4.68 5.51 20.77
N ASP A 300 -5.43 6.34 21.51
CA ASP A 300 -5.91 7.64 21.03
C ASP A 300 -4.92 8.74 21.44
N LYS A 301 -4.30 9.34 20.43
CA LYS A 301 -3.36 10.44 20.61
C LYS A 301 -4.03 11.69 21.17
N VAL A 302 -5.25 12.00 20.73
CA VAL A 302 -5.98 13.21 21.13
C VAL A 302 -6.42 13.12 22.59
N ALA A 303 -7.01 11.97 22.96
CA ALA A 303 -7.41 11.71 24.34
C ALA A 303 -6.26 11.36 25.25
N GLY A 304 -5.05 11.08 24.71
CA GLY A 304 -3.87 10.71 25.50
C GLY A 304 -4.04 9.42 26.28
N LYS A 305 -4.90 8.49 25.83
CA LYS A 305 -5.23 7.26 26.55
C LYS A 305 -5.30 6.02 25.65
N LEU A 306 -5.11 4.87 26.28
CA LEU A 306 -5.34 3.58 25.67
C LEU A 306 -6.86 3.39 25.49
N LEU A 307 -7.32 3.23 24.25
CA LEU A 307 -8.73 2.97 23.94
C LEU A 307 -9.06 1.49 24.16
N THR A 308 -8.26 0.62 23.57
CA THR A 308 -8.49 -0.81 23.53
C THR A 308 -7.18 -1.53 23.78
N ASN A 309 -7.19 -2.54 24.61
CA ASN A 309 -6.04 -3.40 24.85
C ASN A 309 -6.46 -4.87 24.91
N ASP A 310 -5.50 -5.76 24.78
CA ASP A 310 -5.71 -7.22 24.87
C ASP A 310 -6.73 -7.77 23.85
N VAL A 311 -6.88 -7.09 22.68
CA VAL A 311 -7.68 -7.62 21.58
C VAL A 311 -6.93 -8.81 21.00
N LYS A 312 -7.45 -10.01 21.22
CA LYS A 312 -6.80 -11.24 20.79
C LYS A 312 -6.94 -11.46 19.29
N ILE A 313 -5.80 -11.67 18.63
CA ILE A 313 -5.75 -12.13 17.25
C ILE A 313 -5.71 -13.68 17.34
N PRO A 314 -6.69 -14.39 16.75
CA PRO A 314 -6.78 -15.84 16.88
C PRO A 314 -5.77 -16.54 15.96
N THR A 315 -4.50 -16.45 16.32
CA THR A 315 -3.41 -17.11 15.60
C THR A 315 -3.00 -18.37 16.33
N ASP A 316 -3.09 -19.52 15.66
CA ASP A 316 -2.57 -20.78 16.24
C ASP A 316 -1.05 -20.89 15.95
N LYS A 317 -0.23 -20.90 17.01
CA LYS A 317 1.25 -21.00 16.93
C LYS A 317 1.91 -19.99 15.98
N ALA A 318 1.22 -18.89 15.65
CA ALA A 318 1.71 -17.77 14.87
C ALA A 318 1.70 -16.49 15.73
N TYR A 319 2.34 -15.43 15.24
CA TYR A 319 2.33 -14.10 15.84
C TYR A 319 2.14 -13.05 14.74
N PRO A 320 1.50 -11.91 15.04
CA PRO A 320 1.33 -10.83 14.09
C PRO A 320 2.67 -10.20 13.72
N VAL A 321 2.83 -9.81 12.48
CA VAL A 321 4.09 -9.28 11.93
C VAL A 321 3.94 -7.88 11.38
N CYS A 322 2.87 -7.65 10.63
CA CYS A 322 2.59 -6.38 9.98
C CYS A 322 1.14 -5.97 10.20
N ILE A 323 0.90 -4.69 10.01
CA ILE A 323 -0.41 -4.06 10.18
C ILE A 323 -0.63 -3.04 9.08
N SER A 324 -1.84 -2.95 8.57
CA SER A 324 -2.31 -1.92 7.66
C SER A 324 -3.70 -1.48 8.05
N TRP A 325 -3.90 -0.18 8.22
CA TRP A 325 -5.14 0.39 8.70
C TRP A 325 -5.67 1.46 7.75
N SER A 326 -6.91 1.32 7.31
CA SER A 326 -7.62 2.26 6.46
C SER A 326 -9.04 2.51 7.00
N PRO A 327 -9.82 3.44 6.39
CA PRO A 327 -11.22 3.61 6.75
C PRO A 327 -12.06 2.35 6.61
N THR A 328 -11.73 1.51 5.65
CA THR A 328 -12.56 0.36 5.26
C THR A 328 -12.18 -0.94 5.95
N ALA A 329 -10.93 -1.06 6.42
CA ALA A 329 -10.43 -2.29 7.02
C ALA A 329 -9.18 -2.08 7.87
N LEU A 330 -9.02 -2.91 8.89
CA LEU A 330 -7.78 -3.08 9.63
C LEU A 330 -7.27 -4.51 9.39
N TYR A 331 -6.15 -4.63 8.67
CA TYR A 331 -5.53 -5.91 8.37
C TYR A 331 -4.29 -6.13 9.23
N VAL A 332 -4.15 -7.37 9.71
CA VAL A 332 -2.97 -7.84 10.43
C VAL A 332 -2.46 -9.11 9.77
N GLY A 333 -1.22 -9.08 9.27
CA GLY A 333 -0.55 -10.25 8.70
C GLY A 333 0.24 -11.02 9.75
N ASP A 334 0.22 -12.35 9.69
CA ASP A 334 0.90 -13.20 10.66
C ASP A 334 2.11 -13.96 10.08
N SER A 335 2.83 -14.63 10.98
CA SER A 335 4.05 -15.40 10.67
C SER A 335 3.79 -16.73 9.98
N LYS A 336 2.53 -17.08 9.70
CA LYS A 336 2.12 -18.31 9.01
C LYS A 336 1.35 -18.08 7.72
N GLY A 337 1.24 -16.82 7.27
CA GLY A 337 0.60 -16.49 6.00
C GLY A 337 -0.89 -16.26 6.09
N SER A 338 -1.43 -16.07 7.30
CA SER A 338 -2.81 -15.68 7.49
C SER A 338 -2.94 -14.17 7.61
N LEU A 339 -3.93 -13.63 6.92
CA LEU A 339 -4.33 -12.23 7.00
C LEU A 339 -5.61 -12.14 7.83
N HIS A 340 -5.55 -11.40 8.92
CA HIS A 340 -6.66 -11.20 9.85
C HIS A 340 -7.33 -9.87 9.55
N LEU A 341 -8.63 -9.92 9.30
CA LEU A 341 -9.49 -8.75 9.11
C LEU A 341 -10.12 -8.36 10.44
N MET A 342 -9.94 -7.12 10.83
CA MET A 342 -10.50 -6.52 12.05
C MET A 342 -11.33 -5.28 11.68
N HIS A 343 -12.30 -4.96 12.52
CA HIS A 343 -13.10 -3.75 12.35
C HIS A 343 -12.22 -2.50 12.57
N PRO A 344 -12.23 -1.53 11.64
CA PRO A 344 -11.31 -0.40 11.71
C PRO A 344 -11.59 0.57 12.87
N GLU A 345 -12.84 0.66 13.36
CA GLU A 345 -13.21 1.57 14.46
C GLU A 345 -13.26 0.86 15.81
N ASP A 346 -13.92 -0.29 15.89
CA ASP A 346 -14.08 -1.03 17.16
C ASP A 346 -12.90 -1.99 17.43
N GLN A 347 -12.03 -2.20 16.44
CA GLN A 347 -10.89 -3.13 16.47
C GLN A 347 -11.26 -4.57 16.87
N ILE A 348 -12.51 -4.96 16.62
CA ILE A 348 -12.99 -6.31 16.87
C ILE A 348 -12.49 -7.24 15.75
N TYR A 349 -12.00 -8.42 16.14
CA TYR A 349 -11.66 -9.46 15.16
C TYR A 349 -12.92 -9.93 14.41
N ILE A 350 -12.82 -9.98 13.09
CA ILE A 350 -13.93 -10.42 12.23
C ILE A 350 -13.65 -11.81 11.66
N LYS A 351 -12.59 -11.93 10.86
CA LYS A 351 -12.27 -13.16 10.13
C LYS A 351 -10.78 -13.24 9.80
N SER A 352 -10.32 -14.44 9.44
CA SER A 352 -9.00 -14.64 8.84
C SER A 352 -9.09 -15.28 7.47
N HIS A 353 -8.10 -15.01 6.64
CA HIS A 353 -7.96 -15.59 5.32
C HIS A 353 -6.52 -16.08 5.12
N GLU A 354 -6.35 -17.35 4.74
CA GLU A 354 -5.04 -17.90 4.40
C GLU A 354 -4.66 -17.43 2.99
N ILE A 355 -3.62 -16.62 2.90
CA ILE A 355 -3.14 -16.05 1.62
C ILE A 355 -2.41 -17.14 0.80
N TRP A 356 -1.67 -18.00 1.49
CA TRP A 356 -0.98 -19.16 0.89
C TRP A 356 -1.48 -20.43 1.57
N PRO A 357 -2.59 -21.04 1.09
CA PRO A 357 -3.06 -22.29 1.64
C PRO A 357 -1.98 -23.36 1.51
N GLU A 358 -1.70 -24.06 2.61
CA GLU A 358 -0.65 -25.09 2.64
C GLU A 358 -0.98 -26.19 1.63
N PRO A 359 -0.07 -26.55 0.72
CA PRO A 359 -0.20 -27.79 0.00
C PRO A 359 -0.07 -28.95 1.00
N PRO A 360 -0.81 -30.06 0.82
CA PRO A 360 -0.85 -31.17 1.78
C PRO A 360 0.48 -31.89 2.04
N ILE A 361 1.57 -31.45 1.47
CA ILE A 361 2.90 -32.08 1.57
C ILE A 361 4.00 -31.03 1.81
N ILE A 362 4.43 -30.89 3.09
CA ILE A 362 5.79 -30.54 3.54
C ILE A 362 6.41 -29.28 2.90
N LYS A 363 5.71 -28.12 2.89
CA LYS A 363 6.39 -26.82 2.80
C LYS A 363 6.07 -26.01 4.04
N PRO A 364 7.08 -25.39 4.71
CA PRO A 364 6.77 -24.47 5.80
C PRO A 364 5.91 -23.32 5.25
N SER A 365 4.93 -22.89 6.04
CA SER A 365 4.08 -21.75 5.73
C SER A 365 4.90 -20.49 5.41
N SER A 366 4.48 -19.68 4.45
CA SER A 366 5.12 -18.41 4.13
C SER A 366 4.64 -17.34 5.11
N LYS A 367 5.58 -16.61 5.72
CA LYS A 367 5.28 -15.50 6.61
C LYS A 367 4.80 -14.29 5.78
N ILE A 368 3.79 -13.56 6.23
CA ILE A 368 3.46 -12.25 5.68
C ILE A 368 4.45 -11.23 6.25
N THR A 369 5.30 -10.66 5.40
CA THR A 369 6.27 -9.64 5.82
C THR A 369 5.67 -8.25 5.79
N SER A 370 4.78 -7.99 4.84
CA SER A 370 4.16 -6.68 4.67
C SER A 370 2.78 -6.80 4.04
N CYS A 371 1.90 -5.89 4.41
CA CYS A 371 0.63 -5.67 3.74
C CYS A 371 0.42 -4.17 3.50
N TYR A 372 -0.14 -3.83 2.38
CA TYR A 372 -0.51 -2.47 1.99
C TYR A 372 -1.93 -2.50 1.46
N GLN A 373 -2.72 -1.47 1.76
CA GLN A 373 -4.06 -1.32 1.23
C GLN A 373 -4.28 0.10 0.69
N SER A 374 -5.00 0.17 -0.41
CA SER A 374 -5.62 1.36 -0.98
C SER A 374 -7.14 1.19 -0.97
N PRO A 375 -7.93 2.20 -1.36
CA PRO A 375 -9.38 2.06 -1.37
C PRO A 375 -9.88 0.82 -2.11
N GLY A 376 -9.32 0.50 -3.27
CA GLY A 376 -9.73 -0.62 -4.12
C GLY A 376 -8.86 -1.87 -4.04
N ASN A 377 -7.63 -1.77 -3.49
CA ASN A 377 -6.64 -2.84 -3.60
C ASN A 377 -5.99 -3.20 -2.27
N LEU A 378 -5.53 -4.44 -2.20
CA LEU A 378 -4.77 -5.00 -1.10
C LEU A 378 -3.56 -5.76 -1.67
N ILE A 379 -2.36 -5.40 -1.22
CA ILE A 379 -1.10 -6.03 -1.62
C ILE A 379 -0.53 -6.76 -0.42
N VAL A 380 -0.17 -8.03 -0.60
CA VAL A 380 0.41 -8.86 0.47
C VAL A 380 1.70 -9.49 -0.03
N CYS A 381 2.78 -9.31 0.73
CA CYS A 381 4.09 -9.83 0.41
C CYS A 381 4.50 -10.93 1.39
N SER A 382 5.06 -12.02 0.87
CA SER A 382 5.63 -13.11 1.66
C SER A 382 7.13 -12.95 1.86
N ASP A 383 7.66 -13.59 2.90
CA ASP A 383 9.10 -13.74 3.13
C ASP A 383 9.82 -14.47 1.97
N ARG A 384 9.10 -15.26 1.17
CA ARG A 384 9.62 -15.99 0.00
C ARG A 384 9.60 -15.20 -1.30
N GLY A 385 9.25 -13.92 -1.24
CA GLY A 385 9.21 -13.03 -2.39
C GLY A 385 8.01 -13.25 -3.30
N GLU A 386 6.97 -13.92 -2.86
CA GLU A 386 5.69 -13.96 -3.56
C GLU A 386 4.83 -12.78 -3.12
N ILE A 387 4.41 -11.96 -4.09
CA ILE A 387 3.62 -10.76 -3.87
C ILE A 387 2.30 -10.96 -4.57
N LYS A 388 1.22 -10.94 -3.81
CA LYS A 388 -0.14 -11.12 -4.30
C LYS A 388 -0.91 -9.82 -4.24
N PHE A 389 -1.67 -9.56 -5.30
CA PHE A 389 -2.50 -8.39 -5.49
C PHE A 389 -3.97 -8.82 -5.49
N PHE A 390 -4.73 -8.22 -4.59
CA PHE A 390 -6.15 -8.52 -4.41
C PHE A 390 -6.98 -7.26 -4.54
N TYR A 391 -8.23 -7.41 -4.94
CA TYR A 391 -9.23 -6.39 -4.65
C TYR A 391 -9.49 -6.35 -3.14
N ASN A 392 -9.65 -5.15 -2.58
CA ASN A 392 -9.86 -4.92 -1.15
C ASN A 392 -11.30 -5.29 -0.72
N CYS A 393 -11.69 -6.53 -0.97
CA CYS A 393 -12.99 -7.12 -0.67
C CYS A 393 -12.84 -8.34 0.24
N TYR A 394 -13.94 -8.88 0.72
CA TYR A 394 -13.91 -10.11 1.50
C TYR A 394 -14.81 -11.22 0.91
N PRO A 395 -14.30 -12.44 0.68
CA PRO A 395 -12.87 -12.81 0.77
C PRO A 395 -12.03 -12.03 -0.24
N PRO A 396 -10.73 -11.78 0.03
CA PRO A 396 -9.85 -11.11 -0.92
C PRO A 396 -9.81 -11.84 -2.25
N GLN A 397 -10.06 -11.14 -3.34
CA GLN A 397 -10.06 -11.72 -4.68
C GLN A 397 -8.76 -11.38 -5.39
N GLU A 398 -7.89 -12.39 -5.61
CA GLU A 398 -6.62 -12.24 -6.32
C GLU A 398 -6.85 -11.89 -7.80
N TYR A 399 -6.11 -10.92 -8.31
CA TYR A 399 -6.10 -10.54 -9.73
C TYR A 399 -4.70 -10.57 -10.35
N ALA A 400 -3.64 -10.56 -9.56
CA ALA A 400 -2.27 -10.68 -10.05
C ALA A 400 -1.35 -11.28 -8.97
N THR A 401 -0.29 -11.92 -9.42
CA THR A 401 0.81 -12.38 -8.58
C THR A 401 2.13 -12.07 -9.27
N VAL A 402 3.04 -11.47 -8.52
CA VAL A 402 4.40 -11.17 -8.94
C VAL A 402 5.37 -11.89 -8.02
N LYS A 403 6.48 -12.32 -8.57
CA LYS A 403 7.54 -12.96 -7.80
C LYS A 403 8.78 -12.06 -7.80
N ALA A 404 9.22 -11.71 -6.61
CA ALA A 404 10.53 -11.13 -6.40
C ALA A 404 11.63 -12.15 -6.75
N SER A 405 12.86 -11.72 -6.79
CA SER A 405 13.97 -12.63 -7.01
C SER A 405 14.07 -13.68 -5.90
N THR A 406 14.97 -14.66 -6.05
CA THR A 406 15.01 -15.91 -5.31
C THR A 406 15.35 -15.83 -3.81
N PHE A 407 15.60 -14.63 -3.27
CA PHE A 407 16.06 -14.43 -1.89
C PHE A 407 14.92 -13.97 -0.98
N ASP A 408 15.08 -14.23 0.33
CA ASP A 408 14.09 -13.91 1.34
C ASP A 408 13.83 -12.40 1.42
N VAL A 409 12.57 -12.03 1.35
CA VAL A 409 12.10 -10.65 1.49
C VAL A 409 11.92 -10.30 2.97
N THR A 410 12.47 -9.17 3.36
CA THR A 410 12.38 -8.66 4.73
C THR A 410 11.20 -7.72 4.92
N GLN A 411 11.06 -6.75 4.03
CA GLN A 411 9.98 -5.78 4.04
C GLN A 411 9.65 -5.31 2.62
N MET A 412 8.41 -4.95 2.37
CA MET A 412 7.91 -4.31 1.16
C MET A 412 7.21 -3.00 1.53
N ARG A 413 7.40 -1.96 0.70
CA ARG A 413 6.61 -0.73 0.72
C ARG A 413 6.09 -0.42 -0.68
N TYR A 414 4.90 0.13 -0.71
CA TYR A 414 4.23 0.54 -1.93
C TYR A 414 3.69 1.96 -1.77
N LEU A 415 3.96 2.82 -2.73
CA LEU A 415 3.46 4.19 -2.73
C LEU A 415 3.37 4.71 -4.17
N ASN A 416 2.20 5.19 -4.56
CA ASN A 416 1.93 5.83 -5.86
C ASN A 416 2.45 5.03 -7.07
N GLY A 417 2.20 3.71 -7.08
CA GLY A 417 2.61 2.81 -8.16
C GLY A 417 4.06 2.32 -8.06
N VAL A 418 4.90 2.91 -7.22
CA VAL A 418 6.27 2.43 -6.97
C VAL A 418 6.25 1.39 -5.87
N MET A 419 6.90 0.25 -6.10
CA MET A 419 7.11 -0.77 -5.07
C MET A 419 8.61 -0.96 -4.82
N VAL A 420 8.99 -1.04 -3.56
CA VAL A 420 10.35 -1.35 -3.14
C VAL A 420 10.36 -2.51 -2.16
N ILE A 421 11.36 -3.37 -2.27
CA ILE A 421 11.56 -4.54 -1.41
C ILE A 421 12.98 -4.53 -0.87
N GLY A 422 13.10 -4.71 0.45
CA GLY A 422 14.35 -5.04 1.13
C GLY A 422 14.56 -6.55 1.14
N ARG A 423 15.82 -6.99 1.02
CA ARG A 423 16.18 -8.39 0.92
C ARG A 423 17.24 -8.80 1.95
N CYS A 424 17.23 -10.09 2.31
CA CYS A 424 18.25 -10.67 3.23
C CYS A 424 19.67 -10.67 2.66
N ASP A 425 19.82 -10.66 1.32
CA ASP A 425 21.12 -10.66 0.63
C ASP A 425 21.70 -9.27 0.40
N SER A 426 21.28 -8.28 1.16
CA SER A 426 21.71 -6.89 1.08
C SER A 426 21.25 -6.09 -0.15
N ALA A 427 20.43 -6.68 -1.03
CA ALA A 427 19.92 -6.00 -2.21
C ALA A 427 18.59 -5.27 -1.95
N LEU A 428 18.30 -4.32 -2.82
CA LEU A 428 17.01 -3.66 -2.95
C LEU A 428 16.41 -4.01 -4.31
N GLU A 429 15.12 -4.28 -4.35
CA GLU A 429 14.39 -4.44 -5.59
C GLU A 429 13.35 -3.34 -5.74
N PHE A 430 13.29 -2.76 -6.92
CA PHE A 430 12.36 -1.70 -7.29
C PHE A 430 11.49 -2.15 -8.45
N TRP A 431 10.18 -1.89 -8.35
CA TRP A 431 9.26 -1.89 -9.49
C TRP A 431 8.79 -0.45 -9.68
N ILE A 432 9.16 0.15 -10.79
CA ILE A 432 8.91 1.55 -11.11
C ILE A 432 8.05 1.58 -12.38
N PRO A 433 6.91 2.29 -12.38
CA PRO A 433 6.05 2.41 -13.56
C PRO A 433 6.83 2.94 -14.77
N ASN A 434 6.52 2.41 -15.96
CA ASN A 434 6.99 2.98 -17.20
C ASN A 434 6.28 4.30 -17.49
N GLU A 435 6.95 5.25 -18.13
CA GLU A 435 6.42 6.60 -18.44
C GLU A 435 5.11 6.61 -19.25
N LYS A 436 4.70 5.47 -19.79
CA LYS A 436 3.48 5.32 -20.58
C LYS A 436 2.23 4.95 -19.76
N TYR A 437 2.38 4.72 -18.44
CA TYR A 437 1.29 4.25 -17.57
C TYR A 437 1.00 5.22 -16.44
#